data_67694255b053413a04afec2ed4ece44b
#
_entry.id   67694255b053413a04afec2ed4ece44b
#
_cell.length_a   1.000
_cell.length_b   1.000
_cell.length_c   1.000
_cell.angle_alpha   90.00
_cell.angle_beta   90.00
_cell.angle_gamma   90.00
#
_symmetry.space_group_name_H-M   'P 1'
#
loop_
_entity.id
_entity.type
_entity.pdbx_description
1 polymer ?
#
loop_
_entity_poly.entity_id
_entity_poly.type
_entity_poly.pdbx_seq_one_letter_code
_entity_poly.pdbx_strand_id
1 'polypeptide(L)'
;MRMLNKIKKILMIELGTLIFALSVGMFILPGRILTGGVAGITSLLASFVPFSEDFMNIGINTFLFIIGSIFLGREFFTNTLIYSISYPFALLFVTRVLPDTIDIDPLLASVYGGILGGLAIGIMFRNGGSSGGTDVIALLAEKYLHVKISSAIMFTDTVTVLTGLYLYGLNAVLIGLISVFLLTLTLNWSLNIYGGIQAKRFEIISDQYDKIAGDIHSSLNRGTTILDVQGGYTGNKKKMLLVVVSEDQSNQVKEIIDKYDPEAFVIISEAKDVNGEGFTFEPRM
;
A
#
# COMPACT_ATOMS: atom_id res chain seq x y z
N MET A 1 -2.11 16.10 20.11
CA MET A 1 -2.51 15.11 19.09
C MET A 1 -1.98 15.40 17.69
N ARG A 2 -2.29 16.54 17.03
CA ARG A 2 -1.83 16.83 15.64
C ARG A 2 -0.30 16.79 15.44
N MET A 3 0.48 17.25 16.42
CA MET A 3 1.96 17.26 16.32
C MET A 3 2.56 15.85 16.41
N LEU A 4 2.04 15.01 17.29
CA LEU A 4 2.47 13.62 17.46
C LEU A 4 2.21 12.79 16.18
N ASN A 5 1.07 13.00 15.53
CA ASN A 5 0.73 12.35 14.27
C ASN A 5 1.65 12.78 13.10
N LYS A 6 2.07 14.05 13.07
CA LYS A 6 3.05 14.53 12.08
C LYS A 6 4.42 13.88 12.30
N ILE A 7 4.89 13.82 13.53
CA ILE A 7 6.16 13.16 13.86
C ILE A 7 6.12 11.69 13.47
N LYS A 8 5.04 10.98 13.79
CA LYS A 8 4.86 9.56 13.40
C LYS A 8 4.92 9.38 11.89
N LYS A 9 4.24 10.26 11.11
CA LYS A 9 4.30 10.21 9.63
C LYS A 9 5.72 10.38 9.10
N ILE A 10 6.46 11.38 9.62
CA ILE A 10 7.85 11.63 9.21
C ILE A 10 8.73 10.42 9.54
N LEU A 11 8.62 9.87 10.76
CA LEU A 11 9.38 8.68 11.15
C LEU A 11 9.08 7.47 10.26
N MET A 12 7.83 7.30 9.83
CA MET A 12 7.46 6.21 8.92
C MET A 12 8.02 6.45 7.50
N ILE A 13 8.06 7.70 7.03
CA ILE A 13 8.69 8.03 5.75
C ILE A 13 10.19 7.75 5.80
N GLU A 14 10.87 8.14 6.88
CA GLU A 14 12.29 7.87 7.07
C GLU A 14 12.58 6.36 7.19
N LEU A 15 11.71 5.61 7.86
CA LEU A 15 11.80 4.14 7.88
C LEU A 15 11.67 3.56 6.47
N GLY A 16 10.68 4.01 5.70
CA GLY A 16 10.52 3.63 4.30
C GLY A 16 11.74 3.99 3.46
N THR A 17 12.30 5.19 3.65
CA THR A 17 13.52 5.66 2.98
C THR A 17 14.71 4.74 3.28
N LEU A 18 14.90 4.35 4.53
CA LEU A 18 15.98 3.44 4.94
C LEU A 18 15.80 2.04 4.33
N ILE A 19 14.58 1.49 4.37
CA ILE A 19 14.28 0.18 3.75
C ILE A 19 14.48 0.24 2.23
N PHE A 20 14.12 1.35 1.59
CA PHE A 20 14.37 1.53 0.16
C PHE A 20 15.86 1.62 -0.17
N ALA A 21 16.62 2.35 0.66
CA ALA A 21 18.08 2.42 0.53
C ALA A 21 18.74 1.04 0.72
N LEU A 22 18.24 0.21 1.65
CA LEU A 22 18.68 -1.18 1.81
C LEU A 22 18.34 -2.02 0.58
N SER A 23 17.12 -1.92 0.05
CA SER A 23 16.73 -2.61 -1.18
C SER A 23 17.69 -2.29 -2.32
N VAL A 24 17.93 -1.01 -2.56
CA VAL A 24 18.76 -0.54 -3.67
C VAL A 24 20.24 -0.84 -3.41
N GLY A 25 20.77 -0.48 -2.24
CA GLY A 25 22.18 -0.57 -1.92
C GLY A 25 22.69 -1.99 -1.72
N MET A 26 21.86 -2.89 -1.16
CA MET A 26 22.27 -4.30 -0.92
C MET A 26 21.98 -5.24 -2.08
N PHE A 27 20.91 -4.99 -2.83
CA PHE A 27 20.41 -5.97 -3.79
C PHE A 27 20.43 -5.44 -5.22
N ILE A 28 19.78 -4.31 -5.48
CA ILE A 28 19.60 -3.80 -6.84
C ILE A 28 20.93 -3.41 -7.47
N LEU A 29 21.73 -2.58 -6.80
CA LEU A 29 23.01 -2.10 -7.32
C LEU A 29 24.04 -3.24 -7.45
N PRO A 30 24.33 -4.07 -6.41
CA PRO A 30 25.31 -5.15 -6.54
C PRO A 30 24.85 -6.23 -7.54
N GLY A 31 23.56 -6.58 -7.53
CA GLY A 31 22.96 -7.55 -8.45
C GLY A 31 22.82 -7.06 -9.89
N ARG A 32 23.07 -5.77 -10.15
CA ARG A 32 22.88 -5.13 -11.46
C ARG A 32 21.49 -5.39 -12.04
N ILE A 33 20.48 -5.31 -11.16
CA ILE A 33 19.10 -5.61 -11.52
C ILE A 33 18.54 -4.46 -12.35
N LEU A 34 18.00 -4.79 -13.52
CA LEU A 34 17.27 -3.85 -14.34
C LEU A 34 15.94 -3.51 -13.63
N THR A 35 15.83 -2.29 -13.14
CA THR A 35 14.63 -1.80 -12.45
C THR A 35 13.76 -0.98 -13.41
N GLY A 36 12.49 -0.84 -13.05
CA GLY A 36 11.62 0.17 -13.63
C GLY A 36 11.96 1.58 -13.13
N GLY A 37 10.99 2.46 -13.23
CA GLY A 37 11.11 3.82 -12.74
C GLY A 37 11.97 4.74 -13.58
N VAL A 38 12.29 5.92 -13.01
CA VAL A 38 13.11 6.92 -13.71
C VAL A 38 14.52 6.41 -13.99
N ALA A 39 15.10 5.66 -13.07
CA ALA A 39 16.45 5.09 -13.25
C ALA A 39 16.52 4.18 -14.49
N GLY A 40 15.54 3.28 -14.67
CA GLY A 40 15.48 2.44 -15.87
C GLY A 40 15.27 3.25 -17.16
N ILE A 41 14.40 4.27 -17.12
CA ILE A 41 14.16 5.17 -18.27
C ILE A 41 15.45 5.93 -18.63
N THR A 42 16.16 6.47 -17.65
CA THR A 42 17.39 7.25 -17.90
C THR A 42 18.53 6.39 -18.41
N SER A 43 18.69 5.17 -17.89
CA SER A 43 19.66 4.20 -18.37
C SER A 43 19.44 3.84 -19.87
N LEU A 44 18.17 3.70 -20.26
CA LEU A 44 17.79 3.48 -21.66
C LEU A 44 18.09 4.72 -22.51
N LEU A 45 17.66 5.91 -22.06
CA LEU A 45 17.84 7.16 -22.81
C LEU A 45 19.30 7.53 -22.97
N ALA A 46 20.18 7.25 -21.99
CA ALA A 46 21.60 7.51 -22.05
C ALA A 46 22.30 6.79 -23.22
N SER A 47 21.71 5.69 -23.71
CA SER A 47 22.23 4.99 -24.89
C SER A 47 21.92 5.69 -26.21
N PHE A 48 20.99 6.66 -26.23
CA PHE A 48 20.52 7.33 -27.46
C PHE A 48 20.83 8.83 -27.47
N VAL A 49 21.08 9.44 -26.32
CA VAL A 49 21.28 10.90 -26.19
C VAL A 49 22.64 11.18 -25.51
N PRO A 50 23.37 12.21 -25.95
CA PRO A 50 24.70 12.54 -25.42
C PRO A 50 24.64 13.30 -24.09
N PHE A 51 23.71 12.95 -23.20
CA PHE A 51 23.63 13.47 -21.84
C PHE A 51 24.01 12.41 -20.82
N SER A 52 24.60 12.80 -19.71
CA SER A 52 24.88 11.85 -18.63
C SER A 52 23.59 11.33 -18.01
N GLU A 53 23.59 10.04 -17.64
CA GLU A 53 22.45 9.37 -17.00
C GLU A 53 22.01 10.12 -15.72
N ASP A 54 22.98 10.56 -14.91
CA ASP A 54 22.71 11.32 -13.68
C ASP A 54 21.98 12.63 -13.94
N PHE A 55 22.38 13.38 -14.97
CA PHE A 55 21.74 14.64 -15.31
C PHE A 55 20.31 14.44 -15.77
N MET A 56 20.06 13.42 -16.59
CA MET A 56 18.71 13.07 -17.02
C MET A 56 17.85 12.58 -15.84
N ASN A 57 18.44 11.78 -14.94
CA ASN A 57 17.73 11.27 -13.75
C ASN A 57 17.29 12.44 -12.86
N ILE A 58 18.18 13.38 -12.55
CA ILE A 58 17.84 14.57 -11.78
C ILE A 58 16.75 15.41 -12.48
N GLY A 59 16.88 15.61 -13.78
CA GLY A 59 15.91 16.39 -14.58
C GLY A 59 14.52 15.79 -14.57
N ILE A 60 14.39 14.50 -14.86
CA ILE A 60 13.10 13.79 -14.90
C ILE A 60 12.49 13.71 -13.50
N ASN A 61 13.27 13.35 -12.47
CA ASN A 61 12.76 13.31 -11.09
C ASN A 61 12.30 14.70 -10.62
N THR A 62 13.06 15.76 -10.91
CA THR A 62 12.67 17.13 -10.56
C THR A 62 11.37 17.55 -11.27
N PHE A 63 11.25 17.24 -12.54
CA PHE A 63 10.05 17.52 -13.33
C PHE A 63 8.81 16.78 -12.75
N LEU A 64 8.94 15.48 -12.49
CA LEU A 64 7.86 14.69 -11.90
C LEU A 64 7.50 15.16 -10.48
N PHE A 65 8.50 15.52 -9.66
CA PHE A 65 8.29 16.09 -8.34
C PHE A 65 7.50 17.41 -8.38
N ILE A 66 7.83 18.30 -9.33
CA ILE A 66 7.10 19.57 -9.51
C ILE A 66 5.65 19.29 -9.91
N ILE A 67 5.43 18.43 -10.91
CA ILE A 67 4.07 18.03 -11.33
C ILE A 67 3.31 17.40 -10.16
N GLY A 68 3.90 16.45 -9.49
CA GLY A 68 3.28 15.82 -8.31
C GLY A 68 2.91 16.84 -7.24
N SER A 69 3.79 17.81 -6.97
CA SER A 69 3.54 18.85 -5.97
C SER A 69 2.37 19.77 -6.33
N ILE A 70 2.22 20.10 -7.61
CA ILE A 70 1.10 20.93 -8.10
C ILE A 70 -0.22 20.17 -8.00
N PHE A 71 -0.24 18.93 -8.45
CA PHE A 71 -1.48 18.16 -8.58
C PHE A 71 -1.87 17.36 -7.33
N LEU A 72 -0.91 16.89 -6.52
CA LEU A 72 -1.16 16.11 -5.30
C LEU A 72 -1.17 16.97 -4.02
N GLY A 73 -0.61 18.19 -4.10
CA GLY A 73 -0.75 19.19 -3.06
C GLY A 73 0.39 19.22 -2.01
N ARG A 74 0.19 20.07 -0.97
CA ARG A 74 1.25 20.43 -0.02
C ARG A 74 1.76 19.27 0.84
N GLU A 75 0.92 18.32 1.19
CA GLU A 75 1.33 17.18 2.01
C GLU A 75 2.28 16.28 1.21
N PHE A 76 1.95 15.99 -0.05
CA PHE A 76 2.83 15.29 -0.97
C PHE A 76 4.18 16.01 -1.11
N PHE A 77 4.16 17.33 -1.36
CA PHE A 77 5.39 18.12 -1.51
C PHE A 77 6.30 17.98 -0.29
N THR A 78 5.80 18.21 0.92
CA THR A 78 6.62 18.19 2.14
C THR A 78 7.18 16.80 2.42
N ASN A 79 6.38 15.77 2.26
CA ASN A 79 6.76 14.40 2.58
C ASN A 79 7.74 13.82 1.54
N THR A 80 7.51 14.11 0.26
CA THR A 80 8.43 13.71 -0.82
C THR A 80 9.75 14.47 -0.77
N LEU A 81 9.73 15.74 -0.36
CA LEU A 81 10.95 16.52 -0.14
C LEU A 81 11.80 15.91 0.98
N ILE A 82 11.21 15.46 2.08
CA ILE A 82 11.92 14.76 3.17
C ILE A 82 12.64 13.53 2.60
N TYR A 83 11.91 12.66 1.87
CA TYR A 83 12.50 11.50 1.22
C TYR A 83 13.66 11.91 0.27
N SER A 84 13.42 12.88 -0.61
CA SER A 84 14.42 13.29 -1.62
C SER A 84 15.71 13.81 -1.02
N ILE A 85 15.65 14.40 0.18
CA ILE A 85 16.84 14.85 0.92
C ILE A 85 17.48 13.67 1.65
N SER A 86 16.72 12.85 2.37
CA SER A 86 17.28 11.79 3.22
C SER A 86 17.76 10.56 2.43
N TYR A 87 17.13 10.23 1.30
CA TYR A 87 17.46 9.02 0.53
C TYR A 87 18.94 8.95 0.07
N PRO A 88 19.56 10.00 -0.51
CA PRO A 88 20.97 9.95 -0.89
C PRO A 88 21.90 9.66 0.29
N PHE A 89 21.60 10.22 1.47
CA PHE A 89 22.40 9.96 2.68
C PHE A 89 22.18 8.54 3.20
N ALA A 90 20.94 8.05 3.18
CA ALA A 90 20.63 6.68 3.57
C ALA A 90 21.30 5.67 2.62
N LEU A 91 21.26 5.91 1.31
CA LEU A 91 21.93 5.05 0.33
C LEU A 91 23.45 5.06 0.50
N LEU A 92 24.06 6.26 0.67
CA LEU A 92 25.48 6.39 0.93
C LEU A 92 25.89 5.67 2.23
N PHE A 93 25.10 5.77 3.27
CA PHE A 93 25.35 5.05 4.53
C PHE A 93 25.31 3.54 4.30
N VAL A 94 24.27 3.02 3.64
CA VAL A 94 24.14 1.59 3.34
C VAL A 94 25.32 1.09 2.51
N THR A 95 25.67 1.77 1.44
CA THR A 95 26.75 1.34 0.53
C THR A 95 28.15 1.46 1.16
N ARG A 96 28.35 2.34 2.15
CA ARG A 96 29.64 2.44 2.87
C ARG A 96 29.78 1.45 4.03
N VAL A 97 28.66 1.09 4.68
CA VAL A 97 28.69 0.17 5.83
C VAL A 97 28.74 -1.30 5.36
N LEU A 98 28.13 -1.57 4.21
CA LEU A 98 28.14 -2.90 3.64
C LEU A 98 29.44 -3.13 2.84
N PRO A 99 30.08 -4.29 2.98
CA PRO A 99 31.28 -4.58 2.21
C PRO A 99 30.96 -4.69 0.72
N ASP A 100 31.86 -4.15 -0.12
CA ASP A 100 31.77 -4.20 -1.59
C ASP A 100 31.78 -5.64 -2.18
N THR A 101 31.97 -6.64 -1.31
CA THR A 101 32.16 -8.06 -1.67
C THR A 101 30.90 -8.91 -1.49
N ILE A 102 29.72 -8.30 -1.35
CA ILE A 102 28.50 -9.08 -1.30
C ILE A 102 28.19 -9.58 -2.71
N ASP A 103 28.69 -10.77 -3.03
CA ASP A 103 28.36 -11.49 -4.27
C ASP A 103 27.02 -12.20 -4.06
N ILE A 104 25.94 -11.59 -4.56
CA ILE A 104 24.59 -12.14 -4.48
C ILE A 104 24.18 -12.59 -5.88
N ASP A 105 23.65 -13.80 -5.96
CA ASP A 105 23.00 -14.27 -7.19
C ASP A 105 21.95 -13.26 -7.68
N PRO A 106 21.98 -12.83 -8.97
CA PRO A 106 21.06 -11.83 -9.49
C PRO A 106 19.58 -12.18 -9.29
N LEU A 107 19.22 -13.47 -9.33
CA LEU A 107 17.84 -13.90 -9.08
C LEU A 107 17.45 -13.63 -7.62
N LEU A 108 18.30 -13.98 -6.65
CA LEU A 108 18.05 -13.69 -5.24
C LEU A 108 18.02 -12.19 -4.99
N ALA A 109 18.92 -11.43 -5.61
CA ALA A 109 18.93 -9.97 -5.52
C ALA A 109 17.64 -9.36 -6.05
N SER A 110 17.08 -9.88 -7.15
CA SER A 110 15.80 -9.42 -7.70
C SER A 110 14.62 -9.71 -6.75
N VAL A 111 14.63 -10.87 -6.09
CA VAL A 111 13.59 -11.26 -5.14
C VAL A 111 13.60 -10.34 -3.90
N TYR A 112 14.73 -10.26 -3.22
CA TYR A 112 14.83 -9.46 -1.99
C TYR A 112 14.74 -7.96 -2.27
N GLY A 113 15.35 -7.48 -3.35
CA GLY A 113 15.23 -6.10 -3.80
C GLY A 113 13.79 -5.71 -4.11
N GLY A 114 13.07 -6.54 -4.86
CA GLY A 114 11.66 -6.33 -5.16
C GLY A 114 10.78 -6.28 -3.91
N ILE A 115 10.93 -7.26 -3.00
CA ILE A 115 10.15 -7.32 -1.75
C ILE A 115 10.40 -6.09 -0.88
N LEU A 116 11.67 -5.76 -0.59
CA LEU A 116 12.00 -4.61 0.24
C LEU A 116 11.61 -3.29 -0.43
N GLY A 117 11.80 -3.16 -1.75
CA GLY A 117 11.38 -1.99 -2.51
C GLY A 117 9.87 -1.75 -2.42
N GLY A 118 9.07 -2.80 -2.60
CA GLY A 118 7.61 -2.73 -2.50
C GLY A 118 7.11 -2.37 -1.10
N LEU A 119 7.72 -2.95 -0.04
CA LEU A 119 7.46 -2.58 1.35
C LEU A 119 7.75 -1.10 1.60
N ALA A 120 8.92 -0.64 1.19
CA ALA A 120 9.38 0.73 1.38
C ALA A 120 8.44 1.74 0.74
N ILE A 121 8.13 1.54 -0.55
CA ILE A 121 7.23 2.42 -1.32
C ILE A 121 5.83 2.41 -0.68
N GLY A 122 5.33 1.24 -0.28
CA GLY A 122 4.04 1.12 0.39
C GLY A 122 3.96 1.89 1.70
N ILE A 123 5.00 1.82 2.55
CA ILE A 123 5.11 2.60 3.78
C ILE A 123 5.11 4.11 3.46
N MET A 124 5.87 4.55 2.46
CA MET A 124 5.94 5.96 2.07
C MET A 124 4.59 6.48 1.56
N PHE A 125 3.94 5.77 0.64
CA PHE A 125 2.64 6.19 0.07
C PHE A 125 1.56 6.32 1.12
N ARG A 126 1.49 5.41 2.06
CA ARG A 126 0.53 5.47 3.17
C ARG A 126 0.69 6.68 4.08
N ASN A 127 1.90 7.20 4.14
CA ASN A 127 2.20 8.40 4.92
C ASN A 127 2.20 9.67 4.06
N GLY A 128 1.71 9.58 2.81
CA GLY A 128 1.56 10.71 1.88
C GLY A 128 2.89 11.17 1.26
N GLY A 129 3.91 10.30 1.28
CA GLY A 129 5.20 10.52 0.60
C GLY A 129 5.29 9.72 -0.69
N SER A 130 6.36 9.95 -1.45
CA SER A 130 6.69 9.26 -2.71
C SER A 130 8.20 9.30 -2.92
N SER A 131 8.72 8.46 -3.80
CA SER A 131 10.12 8.57 -4.23
C SER A 131 10.38 9.77 -5.16
N GLY A 132 9.31 10.43 -5.62
CA GLY A 132 9.40 11.57 -6.55
C GLY A 132 9.64 11.16 -8.01
N GLY A 133 9.73 9.87 -8.30
CA GLY A 133 9.96 9.30 -9.62
C GLY A 133 8.69 8.96 -10.39
N THR A 134 8.71 7.86 -11.17
CA THR A 134 7.55 7.38 -11.96
C THR A 134 6.35 7.00 -11.11
N ASP A 135 6.52 6.73 -9.85
CA ASP A 135 5.46 6.53 -8.86
C ASP A 135 4.54 7.76 -8.70
N VAL A 136 5.02 8.98 -9.03
CA VAL A 136 4.16 10.16 -9.15
C VAL A 136 3.10 9.98 -10.23
N ILE A 137 3.46 9.35 -11.36
CA ILE A 137 2.52 9.04 -12.44
C ILE A 137 1.43 8.09 -11.94
N ALA A 138 1.82 7.09 -11.15
CA ALA A 138 0.87 6.15 -10.57
C ALA A 138 -0.11 6.81 -9.57
N LEU A 139 0.40 7.72 -8.74
CA LEU A 139 -0.45 8.50 -7.81
C LEU A 139 -1.41 9.44 -8.55
N LEU A 140 -0.98 10.04 -9.67
CA LEU A 140 -1.85 10.84 -10.52
C LEU A 140 -2.90 9.98 -11.23
N ALA A 141 -2.51 8.79 -11.71
CA ALA A 141 -3.43 7.84 -12.33
C ALA A 141 -4.50 7.35 -11.32
N GLU A 142 -4.12 7.10 -10.08
CA GLU A 142 -5.09 6.80 -9.03
C GLU A 142 -6.06 7.96 -8.81
N LYS A 143 -5.54 9.16 -8.62
CA LYS A 143 -6.35 10.35 -8.31
C LYS A 143 -7.34 10.72 -9.40
N TYR A 144 -6.95 10.64 -10.67
CA TYR A 144 -7.74 11.15 -11.79
C TYR A 144 -8.40 10.07 -12.64
N LEU A 145 -7.80 8.87 -12.71
CA LEU A 145 -8.29 7.76 -13.53
C LEU A 145 -8.83 6.60 -12.69
N HIS A 146 -8.72 6.70 -11.34
CA HIS A 146 -9.14 5.65 -10.40
C HIS A 146 -8.48 4.29 -10.65
N VAL A 147 -7.26 4.29 -11.20
CA VAL A 147 -6.45 3.09 -11.42
C VAL A 147 -5.71 2.76 -10.13
N LYS A 148 -5.66 1.48 -9.74
CA LYS A 148 -4.89 1.06 -8.55
C LYS A 148 -3.41 1.44 -8.71
N ILE A 149 -2.83 2.08 -7.69
CA ILE A 149 -1.41 2.51 -7.68
C ILE A 149 -0.48 1.36 -8.07
N SER A 150 -0.66 0.18 -7.46
CA SER A 150 0.17 -1.00 -7.74
C SER A 150 0.09 -1.44 -9.21
N SER A 151 -1.08 -1.36 -9.84
CA SER A 151 -1.25 -1.70 -11.26
C SER A 151 -0.59 -0.67 -12.18
N ALA A 152 -0.65 0.60 -11.84
CA ALA A 152 0.00 1.66 -12.61
C ALA A 152 1.53 1.53 -12.54
N ILE A 153 2.10 1.27 -11.35
CA ILE A 153 3.54 1.01 -11.18
C ILE A 153 3.95 -0.25 -11.95
N MET A 154 3.20 -1.35 -11.82
CA MET A 154 3.49 -2.56 -12.55
C MET A 154 3.55 -2.32 -14.06
N PHE A 155 2.62 -1.54 -14.59
CA PHE A 155 2.60 -1.22 -16.01
C PHE A 155 3.81 -0.39 -16.43
N THR A 156 4.08 0.73 -15.74
CA THR A 156 5.20 1.63 -16.09
C THR A 156 6.54 0.92 -15.98
N ASP A 157 6.75 0.15 -14.92
CA ASP A 157 8.01 -0.55 -14.67
C ASP A 157 8.19 -1.74 -15.61
N THR A 158 7.12 -2.48 -15.91
CA THR A 158 7.17 -3.57 -16.90
C THR A 158 7.55 -3.04 -18.28
N VAL A 159 6.93 -1.95 -18.73
CA VAL A 159 7.26 -1.31 -20.01
C VAL A 159 8.72 -0.88 -20.01
N THR A 160 9.20 -0.23 -18.94
CA THR A 160 10.60 0.19 -18.84
C THR A 160 11.57 -1.00 -18.91
N VAL A 161 11.30 -2.07 -18.15
CA VAL A 161 12.17 -3.26 -18.13
C VAL A 161 12.15 -3.99 -19.49
N LEU A 162 10.98 -4.10 -20.14
CA LEU A 162 10.88 -4.73 -21.47
C LEU A 162 11.64 -3.95 -22.54
N THR A 163 11.66 -2.63 -22.49
CA THR A 163 12.45 -1.82 -23.43
C THR A 163 13.95 -2.02 -23.23
N GLY A 164 14.38 -2.47 -22.04
CA GLY A 164 15.75 -2.88 -21.78
C GLY A 164 16.23 -4.13 -22.53
N LEU A 165 15.32 -4.88 -23.17
CA LEU A 165 15.67 -6.09 -23.92
C LEU A 165 16.73 -5.83 -25.00
N TYR A 166 16.65 -4.69 -25.65
CA TYR A 166 17.56 -4.31 -26.70
C TYR A 166 19.01 -4.05 -26.21
N LEU A 167 19.15 -3.53 -24.98
CA LEU A 167 20.44 -3.12 -24.43
C LEU A 167 21.07 -4.19 -23.52
N TYR A 168 20.26 -4.88 -22.73
CA TYR A 168 20.74 -5.73 -21.63
C TYR A 168 20.49 -7.22 -21.84
N GLY A 169 19.75 -7.58 -22.90
CA GLY A 169 19.45 -8.95 -23.25
C GLY A 169 18.35 -9.60 -22.40
N LEU A 170 17.96 -10.83 -22.80
CA LEU A 170 16.79 -11.51 -22.25
C LEU A 170 16.91 -11.84 -20.76
N ASN A 171 18.09 -12.33 -20.32
CA ASN A 171 18.29 -12.71 -18.92
C ASN A 171 18.08 -11.54 -17.95
N ALA A 172 18.67 -10.38 -18.27
CA ALA A 172 18.52 -9.18 -17.44
C ALA A 172 17.07 -8.72 -17.36
N VAL A 173 16.34 -8.79 -18.48
CA VAL A 173 14.91 -8.46 -18.53
C VAL A 173 14.07 -9.43 -17.71
N LEU A 174 14.29 -10.74 -17.80
CA LEU A 174 13.55 -11.73 -17.02
C LEU A 174 13.77 -11.54 -15.52
N ILE A 175 15.02 -11.31 -15.10
CA ILE A 175 15.37 -11.03 -13.71
C ILE A 175 14.71 -9.71 -13.25
N GLY A 176 14.76 -8.67 -14.09
CA GLY A 176 14.10 -7.38 -13.80
C GLY A 176 12.58 -7.51 -13.65
N LEU A 177 11.94 -8.31 -14.51
CA LEU A 177 10.49 -8.57 -14.42
C LEU A 177 10.10 -9.28 -13.11
N ILE A 178 10.94 -10.20 -12.61
CA ILE A 178 10.73 -10.83 -11.31
C ILE A 178 10.77 -9.75 -10.20
N SER A 179 11.75 -8.86 -10.25
CA SER A 179 11.85 -7.75 -9.28
C SER A 179 10.61 -6.85 -9.31
N VAL A 180 10.17 -6.42 -10.50
CA VAL A 180 8.97 -5.59 -10.69
C VAL A 180 7.72 -6.29 -10.19
N PHE A 181 7.55 -7.57 -10.50
CA PHE A 181 6.41 -8.36 -10.03
C PHE A 181 6.35 -8.44 -8.50
N LEU A 182 7.47 -8.78 -7.86
CA LEU A 182 7.54 -8.90 -6.40
C LEU A 182 7.40 -7.54 -5.71
N LEU A 183 7.98 -6.48 -6.27
CA LEU A 183 7.79 -5.11 -5.79
C LEU A 183 6.31 -4.75 -5.80
N THR A 184 5.63 -4.98 -6.91
CA THR A 184 4.21 -4.64 -7.06
C THR A 184 3.32 -5.48 -6.16
N LEU A 185 3.60 -6.77 -6.02
CA LEU A 185 2.88 -7.67 -5.11
C LEU A 185 2.97 -7.18 -3.67
N THR A 186 4.20 -6.89 -3.23
CA THR A 186 4.49 -6.45 -1.85
C THR A 186 3.97 -5.04 -1.58
N LEU A 187 4.06 -4.16 -2.57
CA LEU A 187 3.45 -2.84 -2.52
C LEU A 187 1.94 -2.93 -2.32
N ASN A 188 1.26 -3.74 -3.14
CA ASN A 188 -0.19 -3.94 -3.03
C ASN A 188 -0.57 -4.51 -1.66
N TRP A 189 0.18 -5.49 -1.18
CA TRP A 189 0.01 -6.04 0.17
C TRP A 189 0.22 -4.96 1.25
N SER A 190 1.31 -4.19 1.17
CA SER A 190 1.61 -3.11 2.11
C SER A 190 0.54 -2.01 2.11
N LEU A 191 -0.02 -1.66 0.97
CA LEU A 191 -1.12 -0.69 0.88
C LEU A 191 -2.42 -1.24 1.49
N ASN A 192 -2.69 -2.54 1.36
CA ASN A 192 -3.93 -3.15 1.82
C ASN A 192 -3.92 -3.53 3.31
N ILE A 193 -2.77 -3.91 3.89
CA ILE A 193 -2.67 -4.31 5.31
C ILE A 193 -3.19 -3.24 6.27
N TYR A 194 -3.10 -1.98 5.89
CA TYR A 194 -3.51 -0.85 6.73
C TYR A 194 -4.40 0.15 5.98
N GLY A 195 -4.86 -0.19 4.78
CA GLY A 195 -5.71 0.63 3.94
C GLY A 195 -7.17 0.43 4.27
N GLY A 196 -7.68 1.31 5.12
CA GLY A 196 -9.04 1.28 5.62
C GLY A 196 -9.15 0.49 6.93
N ILE A 197 -10.09 0.87 7.77
CA ILE A 197 -10.51 0.05 8.91
C ILE A 197 -11.05 -1.23 8.30
N GLN A 198 -10.31 -2.36 8.44
CA GLN A 198 -10.85 -3.65 8.04
C GLN A 198 -12.06 -3.91 8.93
N ALA A 199 -13.22 -3.69 8.34
CA ALA A 199 -14.49 -3.88 9.01
C ALA A 199 -15.13 -5.19 8.52
N LYS A 200 -15.84 -5.83 9.41
CA LYS A 200 -16.68 -7.00 9.10
C LYS A 200 -18.14 -6.59 9.22
N ARG A 201 -18.89 -6.89 8.20
CA ARG A 201 -20.34 -6.76 8.17
C ARG A 201 -20.95 -8.09 8.56
N PHE A 202 -21.76 -8.09 9.59
CA PHE A 202 -22.57 -9.22 10.03
C PHE A 202 -24.02 -8.99 9.67
N GLU A 203 -24.63 -9.98 9.05
CA GLU A 203 -26.06 -10.09 8.82
C GLU A 203 -26.54 -11.30 9.63
N ILE A 204 -27.32 -11.05 10.68
CA ILE A 204 -27.69 -12.05 11.67
C ILE A 204 -29.21 -12.21 11.63
N ILE A 205 -29.70 -13.39 11.27
CA ILE A 205 -31.13 -13.73 11.32
C ILE A 205 -31.34 -14.64 12.53
N SER A 206 -32.01 -14.10 13.55
CA SER A 206 -32.25 -14.79 14.81
C SER A 206 -33.54 -14.33 15.46
N ASP A 207 -34.18 -15.21 16.17
CA ASP A 207 -35.35 -14.86 16.98
C ASP A 207 -34.97 -14.16 18.30
N GLN A 208 -33.66 -14.17 18.65
CA GLN A 208 -33.08 -13.48 19.80
C GLN A 208 -32.38 -12.14 19.41
N TYR A 209 -32.71 -11.57 18.28
CA TYR A 209 -32.07 -10.39 17.70
C TYR A 209 -31.96 -9.20 18.67
N ASP A 210 -32.98 -8.99 19.54
CA ASP A 210 -33.01 -7.91 20.52
C ASP A 210 -31.92 -8.05 21.59
N LYS A 211 -31.70 -9.30 22.09
CA LYS A 211 -30.67 -9.57 23.09
C LYS A 211 -29.28 -9.44 22.50
N ILE A 212 -29.10 -9.94 21.28
CA ILE A 212 -27.85 -9.83 20.52
C ILE A 212 -27.54 -8.34 20.28
N ALA A 213 -28.53 -7.56 19.81
CA ALA A 213 -28.34 -6.11 19.60
C ALA A 213 -27.99 -5.38 20.89
N GLY A 214 -28.69 -5.67 22.00
CA GLY A 214 -28.44 -5.05 23.28
C GLY A 214 -27.04 -5.29 23.82
N ASP A 215 -26.51 -6.54 23.68
CA ASP A 215 -25.17 -6.88 24.12
C ASP A 215 -24.09 -6.25 23.21
N ILE A 216 -24.32 -6.20 21.89
CA ILE A 216 -23.44 -5.50 20.94
C ILE A 216 -23.37 -4.01 21.29
N HIS A 217 -24.50 -3.35 21.60
CA HIS A 217 -24.51 -1.92 21.97
C HIS A 217 -23.73 -1.68 23.26
N SER A 218 -23.94 -2.50 24.28
CA SER A 218 -23.35 -2.29 25.61
C SER A 218 -21.88 -2.70 25.70
N SER A 219 -21.49 -3.80 25.01
CA SER A 219 -20.13 -4.38 25.13
C SER A 219 -19.16 -3.80 24.09
N LEU A 220 -19.65 -3.49 22.88
CA LEU A 220 -18.81 -3.08 21.76
C LEU A 220 -18.97 -1.60 21.39
N ASN A 221 -19.96 -0.93 21.96
CA ASN A 221 -20.32 0.45 21.62
C ASN A 221 -20.54 0.63 20.09
N ARG A 222 -21.28 -0.32 19.48
CA ARG A 222 -21.56 -0.32 18.05
C ARG A 222 -23.08 -0.26 17.80
N GLY A 223 -23.45 0.58 16.83
CA GLY A 223 -24.82 0.66 16.34
C GLY A 223 -25.19 -0.56 15.52
N THR A 224 -26.48 -0.95 15.59
CA THR A 224 -27.05 -2.03 14.79
C THR A 224 -28.25 -1.51 14.00
N THR A 225 -28.56 -2.14 12.86
CA THR A 225 -29.74 -1.84 12.07
C THR A 225 -30.61 -3.09 12.01
N ILE A 226 -31.89 -2.96 12.33
CA ILE A 226 -32.88 -4.04 12.29
C ILE A 226 -33.65 -3.92 10.98
N LEU A 227 -33.71 -5.03 10.22
CA LEU A 227 -34.46 -5.14 8.98
C LEU A 227 -35.55 -6.22 9.09
N ASP A 228 -36.70 -5.92 8.52
CA ASP A 228 -37.74 -6.92 8.33
C ASP A 228 -37.41 -7.77 7.10
N VAL A 229 -37.30 -9.07 7.29
CA VAL A 229 -37.00 -10.03 6.22
C VAL A 229 -38.03 -11.15 6.18
N GLN A 230 -38.19 -11.78 5.02
CA GLN A 230 -39.11 -12.92 4.85
C GLN A 230 -38.33 -14.10 4.27
N GLY A 231 -38.47 -15.26 4.90
CA GLY A 231 -37.88 -16.50 4.40
C GLY A 231 -38.48 -16.89 3.06
N GLY A 232 -37.65 -16.99 2.01
CA GLY A 232 -38.12 -17.30 0.66
C GLY A 232 -38.76 -18.70 0.53
N TYR A 233 -38.30 -19.66 1.36
CA TYR A 233 -38.84 -21.01 1.35
C TYR A 233 -40.06 -21.19 2.30
N THR A 234 -39.95 -20.63 3.51
CA THR A 234 -40.96 -20.81 4.54
C THR A 234 -42.07 -19.77 4.51
N GLY A 235 -41.85 -18.62 3.88
CA GLY A 235 -42.76 -17.47 3.93
C GLY A 235 -42.81 -16.76 5.28
N ASN A 236 -42.04 -17.23 6.29
CA ASN A 236 -42.05 -16.67 7.65
C ASN A 236 -41.39 -15.30 7.68
N LYS A 237 -41.99 -14.36 8.38
CA LYS A 237 -41.38 -13.05 8.69
C LYS A 237 -40.41 -13.22 9.83
N LYS A 238 -39.20 -12.70 9.65
CA LYS A 238 -38.11 -12.67 10.65
C LYS A 238 -37.46 -11.29 10.72
N LYS A 239 -36.66 -11.07 11.75
CA LYS A 239 -35.82 -9.89 11.86
C LYS A 239 -34.35 -10.25 11.51
N MET A 240 -33.72 -9.40 10.75
CA MET A 240 -32.29 -9.47 10.46
C MET A 240 -31.60 -8.30 11.13
N LEU A 241 -30.59 -8.59 11.91
CA LEU A 241 -29.71 -7.60 12.51
C LEU A 241 -28.49 -7.40 11.61
N LEU A 242 -28.28 -6.16 11.19
CA LEU A 242 -27.08 -5.75 10.46
C LEU A 242 -26.18 -4.99 11.42
N VAL A 243 -24.91 -5.40 11.53
CA VAL A 243 -23.90 -4.68 12.28
C VAL A 243 -22.58 -4.65 11.50
N VAL A 244 -21.87 -3.52 11.57
CA VAL A 244 -20.52 -3.39 11.05
C VAL A 244 -19.61 -3.12 12.24
N VAL A 245 -18.55 -3.92 12.35
CA VAL A 245 -17.57 -3.83 13.43
C VAL A 245 -16.15 -3.86 12.85
N SER A 246 -15.16 -3.38 13.60
CA SER A 246 -13.77 -3.55 13.24
C SER A 246 -13.35 -5.03 13.34
N GLU A 247 -12.31 -5.41 12.63
CA GLU A 247 -11.87 -6.83 12.56
C GLU A 247 -11.52 -7.41 13.95
N ASP A 248 -10.92 -6.62 14.83
CA ASP A 248 -10.60 -6.98 16.21
C ASP A 248 -11.85 -7.28 17.06
N GLN A 249 -12.99 -6.65 16.77
CA GLN A 249 -14.27 -6.89 17.44
C GLN A 249 -15.06 -8.06 16.84
N SER A 250 -14.64 -8.61 15.70
CA SER A 250 -15.38 -9.67 14.99
C SER A 250 -15.58 -10.92 15.83
N ASN A 251 -14.58 -11.34 16.60
CA ASN A 251 -14.69 -12.51 17.46
C ASN A 251 -15.66 -12.29 18.62
N GLN A 252 -15.68 -11.10 19.19
CA GLN A 252 -16.63 -10.75 20.26
C GLN A 252 -18.08 -10.78 19.78
N VAL A 253 -18.33 -10.33 18.52
CA VAL A 253 -19.69 -10.45 17.91
C VAL A 253 -20.09 -11.91 17.79
N LYS A 254 -19.18 -12.81 17.37
CA LYS A 254 -19.47 -14.24 17.28
C LYS A 254 -19.80 -14.84 18.66
N GLU A 255 -19.02 -14.50 19.68
CA GLU A 255 -19.25 -14.95 21.05
C GLU A 255 -20.62 -14.47 21.59
N ILE A 256 -21.03 -13.23 21.26
CA ILE A 256 -22.36 -12.72 21.62
C ILE A 256 -23.46 -13.49 20.91
N ILE A 257 -23.29 -13.81 19.62
CA ILE A 257 -24.28 -14.58 18.86
C ILE A 257 -24.41 -15.99 19.47
N ASP A 258 -23.30 -16.69 19.66
CA ASP A 258 -23.26 -18.07 20.20
C ASP A 258 -23.86 -18.14 21.62
N LYS A 259 -23.71 -17.08 22.41
CA LYS A 259 -24.29 -16.97 23.76
C LYS A 259 -25.81 -16.95 23.75
N TYR A 260 -26.45 -16.30 22.79
CA TYR A 260 -27.90 -16.10 22.77
C TYR A 260 -28.63 -17.02 21.79
N ASP A 261 -28.01 -17.35 20.66
CA ASP A 261 -28.59 -18.20 19.63
C ASP A 261 -27.49 -18.90 18.80
N PRO A 262 -26.98 -20.05 19.26
CA PRO A 262 -25.96 -20.82 18.54
C PRO A 262 -26.43 -21.32 17.15
N GLU A 263 -27.73 -21.36 16.89
CA GLU A 263 -28.31 -21.79 15.61
C GLU A 263 -28.68 -20.61 14.70
N ALA A 264 -28.31 -19.38 15.10
CA ALA A 264 -28.58 -18.19 14.27
C ALA A 264 -27.96 -18.33 12.88
N PHE A 265 -28.67 -17.90 11.86
CA PHE A 265 -28.09 -17.81 10.51
C PHE A 265 -27.30 -16.52 10.38
N VAL A 266 -25.99 -16.65 10.16
CA VAL A 266 -25.05 -15.52 10.15
C VAL A 266 -24.28 -15.48 8.83
N ILE A 267 -24.32 -14.33 8.15
CA ILE A 267 -23.46 -14.04 7.02
C ILE A 267 -22.42 -13.02 7.47
N ILE A 268 -21.14 -13.32 7.23
CA ILE A 268 -20.02 -12.42 7.54
C ILE A 268 -19.36 -12.06 6.22
N SER A 269 -19.28 -10.77 5.91
CA SER A 269 -18.63 -10.25 4.73
C SER A 269 -17.61 -9.17 5.10
N GLU A 270 -16.60 -8.99 4.26
CA GLU A 270 -15.69 -7.85 4.40
C GLU A 270 -16.39 -6.56 4.00
N ALA A 271 -16.28 -5.53 4.86
CA ALA A 271 -16.73 -4.19 4.56
C ALA A 271 -15.50 -3.30 4.34
N LYS A 272 -15.33 -2.83 3.10
CA LYS A 272 -14.27 -1.90 2.71
C LYS A 272 -14.86 -0.48 2.68
N ASP A 273 -14.03 0.49 3.03
CA ASP A 273 -14.37 1.92 2.95
C ASP A 273 -15.60 2.32 3.80
N VAL A 274 -15.65 1.87 5.04
CA VAL A 274 -16.71 2.24 5.98
C VAL A 274 -16.49 3.66 6.48
N ASN A 275 -17.42 4.55 6.15
CA ASN A 275 -17.45 5.93 6.62
C ASN A 275 -18.61 6.14 7.57
N GLY A 276 -18.35 6.76 8.72
CA GLY A 276 -19.39 7.08 9.68
C GLY A 276 -18.89 7.11 11.11
N GLU A 277 -19.84 7.34 12.03
CA GLU A 277 -19.59 7.37 13.46
C GLU A 277 -19.05 6.03 13.98
N GLY A 278 -17.99 6.06 14.76
CA GLY A 278 -17.31 4.87 15.25
C GLY A 278 -16.26 4.26 14.30
N PHE A 279 -16.13 4.80 13.06
CA PHE A 279 -15.10 4.38 12.08
C PHE A 279 -14.22 5.57 11.65
N THR A 280 -14.79 6.56 10.99
CA THR A 280 -14.06 7.78 10.55
C THR A 280 -14.22 8.95 11.48
N PHE A 281 -15.27 8.97 12.29
CA PHE A 281 -15.55 9.99 13.29
C PHE A 281 -15.60 9.37 14.68
N GLU A 282 -15.06 10.08 15.71
CA GLU A 282 -15.23 9.66 17.10
C GLU A 282 -16.73 9.66 17.44
N PRO A 283 -17.22 8.67 18.25
CA PRO A 283 -18.61 8.64 18.68
C PRO A 283 -18.97 9.95 19.38
N ARG A 284 -20.05 10.57 18.98
CA ARG A 284 -20.62 11.69 19.73
C ARG A 284 -21.25 11.10 21.00
N MET A 285 -20.61 11.35 22.15
CA MET A 285 -21.21 11.08 23.47
C MET A 285 -22.37 12.02 23.74
#